data_ad08e4f7b26992de4e68df8ebd6c7cfd
#
_entry.id   ad08e4f7b26992de4e68df8ebd6c7cfd
#
_cell.length_a   1.000
_cell.length_b   1.000
_cell.length_c   1.000
_cell.angle_alpha   90.00
_cell.angle_beta   90.00
_cell.angle_gamma   90.00
#
_symmetry.space_group_name_H-M   'P 1'
#
loop_
_entity.id
_entity.type
_entity.pdbx_description
1 polymer ?
#
loop_
_entity_poly.entity_id
_entity_poly.type
_entity_poly.pdbx_seq_one_letter_code
_entity_poly.pdbx_strand_id
1 'polypeptide(L)'
;MAEQAPPWPEQGPAMDEAVRRYRGEIDSEHRPVFDRLHQLVLTTCPDAEVVLSYGMPTYRIGRRRLSIGAWKHGMSLYVSPNRDGGFSARHPGLAAGKGTIKLRPADAAIIPDAEFQDLIRAALRA
;
A
#
# COMPACT_ATOMS: atom_id res chain seq x y z
N MET A 1 12.07 -28.22 -0.80
CA MET A 1 12.37 -26.91 -0.35
C MET A 1 11.17 -26.25 0.31
N ALA A 2 11.36 -25.84 1.48
CA ALA A 2 10.24 -25.27 2.19
C ALA A 2 9.96 -23.89 1.69
N GLU A 3 8.72 -23.68 1.36
CA GLU A 3 8.27 -22.37 1.04
C GLU A 3 7.97 -21.64 2.30
N GLN A 4 8.51 -20.48 2.42
CA GLN A 4 8.16 -19.67 3.55
C GLN A 4 6.80 -19.08 3.36
N ALA A 5 6.02 -19.10 4.40
CA ALA A 5 4.73 -18.44 4.34
C ALA A 5 4.95 -16.96 4.10
N PRO A 6 4.18 -16.35 3.21
CA PRO A 6 4.29 -14.92 3.01
C PRO A 6 3.87 -14.17 4.27
N PRO A 7 4.37 -12.96 4.46
CA PRO A 7 4.01 -12.17 5.64
C PRO A 7 2.57 -11.67 5.65
N TRP A 8 1.81 -11.93 4.60
CA TRP A 8 0.40 -11.55 4.53
C TRP A 8 -0.45 -12.81 4.55
N PRO A 9 -1.74 -12.67 4.86
CA PRO A 9 -2.67 -13.81 4.78
C PRO A 9 -2.75 -14.36 3.37
N GLU A 10 -2.68 -15.66 3.25
CA GLU A 10 -2.82 -16.30 1.94
C GLU A 10 -4.25 -16.39 1.49
N GLN A 11 -5.17 -16.33 2.42
CA GLN A 11 -6.56 -16.56 2.14
C GLN A 11 -7.33 -15.28 2.10
N GLY A 12 -8.57 -15.43 1.75
CA GLY A 12 -9.47 -14.32 1.73
C GLY A 12 -9.47 -13.64 0.39
N PRO A 13 -10.19 -12.56 0.30
CA PRO A 13 -10.41 -11.90 -0.99
C PRO A 13 -9.18 -11.22 -1.52
N ALA A 14 -8.14 -11.23 -0.75
CA ALA A 14 -7.10 -10.24 -0.96
C ALA A 14 -6.02 -10.66 -1.91
N MET A 15 -5.80 -11.94 -2.14
CA MET A 15 -4.59 -12.31 -2.87
C MET A 15 -4.90 -12.92 -4.20
N ASP A 16 -5.27 -12.06 -5.11
CA ASP A 16 -5.39 -12.37 -6.51
C ASP A 16 -4.02 -12.81 -7.05
N GLU A 17 -4.03 -13.71 -8.00
CA GLU A 17 -2.82 -14.20 -8.64
C GLU A 17 -2.00 -13.08 -9.26
N ALA A 18 -2.66 -12.10 -9.87
CA ALA A 18 -1.97 -10.98 -10.49
C ALA A 18 -1.24 -10.12 -9.47
N VAL A 19 -1.85 -9.91 -8.31
CA VAL A 19 -1.23 -9.16 -7.23
C VAL A 19 -0.02 -9.91 -6.69
N ARG A 20 -0.16 -11.21 -6.53
CA ARG A 20 0.95 -12.05 -6.06
C ARG A 20 2.12 -12.00 -7.02
N ARG A 21 1.83 -12.04 -8.32
CA ARG A 21 2.86 -11.94 -9.35
C ARG A 21 3.54 -10.58 -9.32
N TYR A 22 2.74 -9.53 -9.13
CA TYR A 22 3.30 -8.18 -9.03
C TYR A 22 4.29 -8.09 -7.88
N ARG A 23 3.92 -8.65 -6.72
CA ARG A 23 4.81 -8.65 -5.57
C ARG A 23 6.14 -9.33 -5.89
N GLY A 24 6.08 -10.44 -6.62
CA GLY A 24 7.28 -11.19 -6.97
C GLY A 24 8.24 -10.41 -7.86
N GLU A 25 7.73 -9.41 -8.56
CA GLU A 25 8.55 -8.57 -9.43
C GLU A 25 9.11 -7.34 -8.75
N ILE A 26 8.71 -7.07 -7.52
CA ILE A 26 9.24 -5.95 -6.76
C ILE A 26 10.67 -6.30 -6.33
N ASP A 27 11.56 -5.31 -6.41
CA ASP A 27 12.92 -5.45 -5.88
C ASP A 27 12.88 -6.02 -4.47
N SER A 28 13.74 -6.99 -4.21
CA SER A 28 13.70 -7.68 -2.92
C SER A 28 13.91 -6.75 -1.74
N GLU A 29 14.66 -5.67 -1.91
CA GLU A 29 14.89 -4.73 -0.82
C GLU A 29 13.68 -3.82 -0.57
N HIS A 30 12.76 -3.72 -1.52
CA HIS A 30 11.55 -2.91 -1.36
C HIS A 30 10.35 -3.76 -0.96
N ARG A 31 10.45 -5.07 -1.09
CA ARG A 31 9.34 -5.97 -0.81
C ARG A 31 8.83 -5.89 0.62
N PRO A 32 9.70 -5.75 1.63
CA PRO A 32 9.18 -5.58 3.00
C PRO A 32 8.29 -4.36 3.18
N VAL A 33 8.56 -3.27 2.47
CA VAL A 33 7.69 -2.10 2.55
C VAL A 33 6.34 -2.41 1.94
N PHE A 34 6.32 -3.06 0.78
CA PHE A 34 5.07 -3.48 0.17
C PHE A 34 4.27 -4.39 1.11
N ASP A 35 4.95 -5.39 1.67
CA ASP A 35 4.28 -6.35 2.54
C ASP A 35 3.67 -5.67 3.75
N ARG A 36 4.38 -4.74 4.34
CA ARG A 36 3.87 -3.98 5.49
C ARG A 36 2.64 -3.17 5.12
N LEU A 37 2.69 -2.44 4.01
CA LEU A 37 1.57 -1.62 3.57
C LEU A 37 0.37 -2.48 3.22
N HIS A 38 0.59 -3.57 2.50
CA HIS A 38 -0.46 -4.51 2.15
C HIS A 38 -1.15 -5.05 3.40
N GLN A 39 -0.36 -5.49 4.36
CA GLN A 39 -0.88 -6.02 5.60
C GLN A 39 -1.70 -4.96 6.36
N LEU A 40 -1.19 -3.74 6.40
CA LEU A 40 -1.87 -2.66 7.10
C LEU A 40 -3.21 -2.32 6.45
N VAL A 41 -3.27 -2.33 5.12
CA VAL A 41 -4.55 -2.10 4.45
C VAL A 41 -5.56 -3.17 4.85
N LEU A 42 -5.15 -4.43 4.80
CA LEU A 42 -6.08 -5.53 5.05
C LEU A 42 -6.48 -5.65 6.51
N THR A 43 -5.61 -5.30 7.43
CA THR A 43 -5.99 -5.30 8.85
C THR A 43 -6.84 -4.11 9.22
N THR A 44 -6.60 -2.97 8.59
CA THR A 44 -7.37 -1.75 8.86
C THR A 44 -8.73 -1.79 8.16
N CYS A 45 -8.77 -2.33 6.94
CA CYS A 45 -9.98 -2.42 6.14
C CYS A 45 -10.12 -3.85 5.60
N PRO A 46 -10.55 -4.79 6.45
CA PRO A 46 -10.62 -6.20 6.03
C PRO A 46 -11.60 -6.47 4.89
N ASP A 47 -12.55 -5.57 4.68
CA ASP A 47 -13.52 -5.70 3.61
C ASP A 47 -13.05 -5.10 2.29
N ALA A 48 -11.83 -4.60 2.22
CA ALA A 48 -11.32 -4.04 0.99
C ALA A 48 -11.10 -5.13 -0.06
N GLU A 49 -11.52 -4.83 -1.27
CA GLU A 49 -11.26 -5.69 -2.42
C GLU A 49 -9.87 -5.38 -2.96
N VAL A 50 -9.13 -6.39 -3.35
CA VAL A 50 -7.78 -6.19 -3.90
C VAL A 50 -7.75 -6.67 -5.33
N VAL A 51 -7.42 -5.77 -6.24
CA VAL A 51 -7.34 -6.09 -7.67
C VAL A 51 -6.11 -5.43 -8.26
N LEU A 52 -5.73 -5.86 -9.45
CA LEU A 52 -4.70 -5.15 -10.20
C LEU A 52 -5.39 -4.13 -11.09
N SER A 53 -5.04 -2.86 -10.93
CA SER A 53 -5.63 -1.77 -11.70
C SER A 53 -4.50 -0.86 -12.15
N TYR A 54 -4.50 -0.52 -13.43
CA TYR A 54 -3.40 0.25 -14.03
C TYR A 54 -2.05 -0.38 -13.73
N GLY A 55 -2.02 -1.73 -13.70
CA GLY A 55 -0.79 -2.45 -13.46
C GLY A 55 -0.30 -2.43 -12.02
N MET A 56 -1.12 -2.03 -11.06
CA MET A 56 -0.72 -1.93 -9.66
C MET A 56 -1.76 -2.56 -8.74
N PRO A 57 -1.33 -3.15 -7.62
CA PRO A 57 -2.29 -3.58 -6.60
C PRO A 57 -3.11 -2.40 -6.12
N THR A 58 -4.42 -2.56 -6.18
CA THR A 58 -5.36 -1.51 -5.84
C THR A 58 -6.39 -2.06 -4.87
N TYR A 59 -6.62 -1.35 -3.79
CA TYR A 59 -7.52 -1.73 -2.71
C TYR A 59 -8.74 -0.84 -2.81
N ARG A 60 -9.92 -1.43 -2.79
CA ARG A 60 -11.16 -0.70 -3.06
C ARG A 60 -12.23 -0.99 -2.03
N ILE A 61 -12.94 0.06 -1.65
CA ILE A 61 -14.20 -0.06 -0.91
C ILE A 61 -15.16 0.90 -1.61
N GLY A 62 -16.14 0.34 -2.34
CA GLY A 62 -17.05 1.14 -3.12
C GLY A 62 -16.29 1.92 -4.18
N ARG A 63 -16.41 3.23 -4.16
CA ARG A 63 -15.71 4.10 -5.11
C ARG A 63 -14.36 4.57 -4.60
N ARG A 64 -14.02 4.23 -3.39
CA ARG A 64 -12.76 4.66 -2.81
C ARG A 64 -11.68 3.67 -3.12
N ARG A 65 -10.49 4.18 -3.34
CA ARG A 65 -9.38 3.31 -3.71
C ARG A 65 -8.06 3.85 -3.23
N LEU A 66 -7.15 2.94 -3.05
CA LEU A 66 -5.76 3.21 -2.71
C LEU A 66 -4.92 2.22 -3.48
N SER A 67 -3.91 2.69 -4.19
CA SER A 67 -3.02 1.81 -4.96
C SER A 67 -1.62 1.88 -4.41
N ILE A 68 -0.90 0.76 -4.49
CA ILE A 68 0.49 0.68 -4.08
C ILE A 68 1.29 0.27 -5.30
N GLY A 69 2.26 1.08 -5.68
CA GLY A 69 3.09 0.78 -6.84
C GLY A 69 4.55 0.79 -6.49
N ALA A 70 5.35 0.05 -7.26
CA ALA A 70 6.79 0.05 -7.11
C ALA A 70 7.38 1.17 -7.95
N TRP A 71 8.42 1.82 -7.43
CA TRP A 71 9.20 2.76 -8.21
C TRP A 71 10.67 2.49 -7.93
N LYS A 72 11.53 3.20 -8.63
CA LYS A 72 12.95 2.90 -8.65
C LYS A 72 13.57 2.81 -7.26
N HIS A 73 13.13 3.64 -6.33
CA HIS A 73 13.77 3.74 -5.01
C HIS A 73 12.88 3.26 -3.88
N GLY A 74 11.73 2.67 -4.15
CA GLY A 74 10.85 2.24 -3.08
C GLY A 74 9.45 1.94 -3.56
N MET A 75 8.49 2.28 -2.72
CA MET A 75 7.07 2.08 -3.02
C MET A 75 6.35 3.41 -3.05
N SER A 76 5.30 3.49 -3.83
CA SER A 76 4.46 4.67 -3.93
C SER A 76 3.05 4.33 -3.47
N LEU A 77 2.40 5.29 -2.83
CA LEU A 77 0.99 5.21 -2.51
C LEU A 77 0.25 6.22 -3.36
N TYR A 78 -0.85 5.80 -3.94
CA TYR A 78 -1.71 6.66 -4.76
C TYR A 78 -3.08 6.70 -4.14
N VAL A 79 -3.51 7.89 -3.73
CA VAL A 79 -4.82 8.11 -3.12
C VAL A 79 -5.48 9.28 -3.81
N SER A 80 -6.79 9.44 -3.61
CA SER A 80 -7.48 10.62 -4.14
C SER A 80 -6.96 11.85 -3.41
N PRO A 81 -6.82 12.97 -4.10
CA PRO A 81 -6.36 14.20 -3.45
C PRO A 81 -7.25 14.56 -2.28
N ASN A 82 -6.62 15.01 -1.20
CA ASN A 82 -7.29 15.40 0.04
C ASN A 82 -7.94 14.25 0.78
N ARG A 83 -7.55 13.02 0.47
CA ARG A 83 -8.08 11.83 1.16
C ARG A 83 -6.96 10.99 1.74
N ASP A 84 -5.92 11.64 2.23
CA ASP A 84 -4.78 10.97 2.83
C ASP A 84 -4.70 11.20 4.34
N GLY A 85 -5.73 11.76 4.93
CA GLY A 85 -5.75 12.01 6.38
C GLY A 85 -4.71 13.00 6.84
N GLY A 86 -4.26 13.88 5.95
CA GLY A 86 -3.24 14.87 6.27
C GLY A 86 -1.82 14.36 6.20
N PHE A 87 -1.62 13.15 5.69
CA PHE A 87 -0.29 12.55 5.63
C PHE A 87 0.69 13.40 4.83
N SER A 88 0.28 13.85 3.63
CA SER A 88 1.16 14.66 2.78
C SER A 88 1.52 15.98 3.44
N ALA A 89 0.61 16.57 4.19
CA ALA A 89 0.87 17.81 4.90
C ALA A 89 1.88 17.61 6.01
N ARG A 90 1.84 16.47 6.68
CA ARG A 90 2.79 16.16 7.75
C ARG A 90 4.14 15.74 7.21
N HIS A 91 4.16 15.18 5.99
CA HIS A 91 5.40 14.68 5.38
C HIS A 91 5.56 15.26 3.98
N PRO A 92 5.76 16.57 3.87
CA PRO A 92 5.79 17.20 2.54
C PRO A 92 6.94 16.71 1.67
N GLY A 93 8.01 16.24 2.29
CA GLY A 93 9.13 15.70 1.52
C GLY A 93 8.82 14.39 0.82
N LEU A 94 7.75 13.70 1.20
CA LEU A 94 7.34 12.45 0.58
C LEU A 94 6.25 12.66 -0.46
N ALA A 95 5.63 13.82 -0.50
CA ALA A 95 4.58 14.11 -1.46
C ALA A 95 5.20 14.37 -2.83
N ALA A 96 4.73 13.65 -3.84
CA ALA A 96 5.28 13.73 -5.19
C ALA A 96 4.23 14.20 -6.19
N GLY A 97 3.21 14.89 -5.71
CA GLY A 97 2.11 15.37 -6.53
C GLY A 97 0.81 15.16 -5.78
N LYS A 98 -0.29 15.57 -6.37
CA LYS A 98 -1.58 15.41 -5.72
C LYS A 98 -1.90 13.92 -5.61
N GLY A 99 -2.04 13.46 -4.37
CA GLY A 99 -2.41 12.08 -4.12
C GLY A 99 -1.31 11.06 -4.31
N THR A 100 -0.06 11.49 -4.51
CA THR A 100 1.06 10.57 -4.67
C THR A 100 2.04 10.74 -3.53
N ILE A 101 2.37 9.63 -2.87
CA ILE A 101 3.33 9.60 -1.77
C ILE A 101 4.40 8.58 -2.13
N LYS A 102 5.66 8.99 -2.11
CA LYS A 102 6.78 8.11 -2.44
C LYS A 102 7.59 7.81 -1.21
N LEU A 103 7.79 6.52 -0.97
CA LEU A 103 8.46 6.03 0.24
C LEU A 103 9.68 5.23 -0.15
N ARG A 104 10.83 5.65 0.32
CA ARG A 104 12.02 4.81 0.32
C ARG A 104 11.96 3.93 1.56
N PRO A 105 12.69 2.81 1.59
CA PRO A 105 12.68 1.97 2.80
C PRO A 105 13.01 2.76 4.07
N ALA A 106 13.96 3.68 4.00
CA ALA A 106 14.33 4.49 5.17
C ALA A 106 13.18 5.41 5.61
N ASP A 107 12.42 5.94 4.66
CA ASP A 107 11.27 6.77 4.99
C ASP A 107 10.20 5.96 5.72
N ALA A 108 9.91 4.78 5.18
CA ALA A 108 8.89 3.92 5.77
C ALA A 108 9.30 3.47 7.18
N ALA A 109 10.59 3.26 7.38
CA ALA A 109 11.09 2.74 8.65
C ALA A 109 10.84 3.68 9.83
N ILE A 110 10.75 4.99 9.59
CA ILE A 110 10.57 5.94 10.67
C ILE A 110 9.12 6.36 10.87
N ILE A 111 8.20 5.87 10.03
CA ILE A 111 6.79 6.24 10.13
C ILE A 111 6.05 5.14 10.87
N PRO A 112 5.35 5.46 11.97
CA PRO A 112 4.61 4.46 12.72
C PRO A 112 3.44 3.91 11.92
N ASP A 113 3.07 2.66 12.23
CA ASP A 113 1.91 2.03 11.60
C ASP A 113 0.65 2.87 11.73
N ALA A 114 0.47 3.54 12.88
CA ALA A 114 -0.72 4.34 13.12
C ALA A 114 -0.91 5.43 12.07
N GLU A 115 0.17 6.03 11.59
CA GLU A 115 0.06 7.06 10.57
C GLU A 115 -0.39 6.48 9.23
N PHE A 116 0.13 5.31 8.88
CA PHE A 116 -0.34 4.64 7.67
C PHE A 116 -1.79 4.19 7.81
N GLN A 117 -2.18 3.75 9.00
CA GLN A 117 -3.56 3.35 9.24
C GLN A 117 -4.53 4.52 9.09
N ASP A 118 -4.13 5.70 9.57
CA ASP A 118 -4.96 6.90 9.40
C ASP A 118 -5.10 7.25 7.92
N LEU A 119 -4.03 7.15 7.17
CA LEU A 119 -4.06 7.39 5.73
C LEU A 119 -5.00 6.40 5.04
N ILE A 120 -4.89 5.13 5.40
CA ILE A 120 -5.71 4.06 4.82
C ILE A 120 -7.19 4.31 5.10
N ARG A 121 -7.53 4.67 6.34
CA ARG A 121 -8.92 4.96 6.70
C ARG A 121 -9.44 6.17 5.91
N ALA A 122 -8.63 7.20 5.79
CA ALA A 122 -9.04 8.39 5.04
C ALA A 122 -9.26 8.05 3.57
N ALA A 123 -8.42 7.21 3.01
CA ALA A 123 -8.52 6.85 1.60
C ALA A 123 -9.72 5.96 1.32
N LEU A 124 -10.01 5.01 2.21
CA LEU A 124 -10.96 3.95 1.91
C LEU A 124 -12.29 4.07 2.65
N ARG A 125 -12.33 4.72 3.81
CA ARG A 125 -13.55 4.72 4.63
C ARG A 125 -14.14 6.09 4.87
N ALA A 126 -13.44 7.13 4.71
CA ALA A 126 -13.90 8.46 5.11
C ALA A 126 -15.23 8.93 4.51
#